data_420ae22833ae5d62dc3956cc1f40802d
#
_entry.id   420ae22833ae5d62dc3956cc1f40802d
#
_cell.length_a   1.000
_cell.length_b   1.000
_cell.length_c   1.000
_cell.angle_alpha   90.00
_cell.angle_beta   90.00
_cell.angle_gamma   90.00
#
_symmetry.space_group_name_H-M   'P 1'
#
loop_
_entity.id
_entity.type
_entity.pdbx_description
1 polymer ?
#
loop_
_entity_poly.entity_id
_entity_poly.type
_entity_poly.pdbx_seq_one_letter_code
_entity_poly.pdbx_strand_id
1 'polypeptide(L)'
;LHLNSQNRKKAYKHHKRNLTTNFKKHATLSKLLALIEVRVPTDRNLSSCSGINSRSYIDCYRLAEEQRHKNCEAMEGDEYKCASAAVDSVSKILKNNRKSSITRLLNDTAKGLKHVYQLSHPSQEDLTYDLFKCSKKPEEASLGKLLSVLRSFGIREDDPRLKHTIEKMHEYELQIEDDCDTRHCLLNKKQFKECIRPSINLIAQTLRNDLIIPCWGEFTAKIKEIFDECANIHEGKVANYIPQLARVDPKKWGLSICTIDGQRVSYGDARVPFCFQSISKAFNYAIVASDLGADFVHNYVGHEPSGRLFNEICLDCNGKPHNPLINAGAIIVTSLLKMGHKMADRYDFVLTQYRKLAGGGYIGFNNATFLSERDTADRNYALSYYMKENNCFPGSISLRDELDFYFQLCSLETTCESAAVMAATLANGGET
;
A
#
# COMPACT_ATOMS: atom_id res chain seq x y z
N LEU A 1 -50.95 18.36 -17.80
CA LEU A 1 -50.82 17.31 -16.80
C LEU A 1 -50.27 17.92 -15.52
N HIS A 2 -51.16 18.28 -14.56
CA HIS A 2 -50.83 18.86 -13.26
C HIS A 2 -50.32 17.77 -12.35
N LEU A 3 -49.01 17.67 -12.10
CA LEU A 3 -48.44 16.92 -10.99
C LEU A 3 -48.45 17.79 -9.74
N ASN A 4 -49.14 17.31 -8.74
CA ASN A 4 -49.42 17.90 -7.45
C ASN A 4 -48.14 18.42 -6.74
N SER A 5 -48.19 19.64 -6.20
CA SER A 5 -47.06 20.34 -5.56
C SER A 5 -46.39 19.57 -4.42
N GLN A 6 -47.13 18.66 -3.77
CA GLN A 6 -46.61 17.80 -2.71
C GLN A 6 -45.63 16.73 -3.24
N ASN A 7 -45.85 16.19 -4.44
CA ASN A 7 -44.97 15.19 -5.06
C ASN A 7 -43.66 15.83 -5.53
N ARG A 8 -43.70 17.09 -5.99
CA ARG A 8 -42.46 17.85 -6.31
C ARG A 8 -41.62 18.13 -5.06
N LYS A 9 -42.25 18.47 -3.95
CA LYS A 9 -41.54 18.68 -2.66
C LYS A 9 -40.93 17.38 -2.10
N LYS A 10 -41.59 16.22 -2.26
CA LYS A 10 -41.04 14.91 -1.88
C LYS A 10 -39.87 14.51 -2.78
N ALA A 11 -40.01 14.67 -4.10
CA ALA A 11 -38.92 14.37 -5.06
C ALA A 11 -37.70 15.28 -4.83
N TYR A 12 -37.92 16.58 -4.58
CA TYR A 12 -36.84 17.52 -4.26
C TYR A 12 -36.15 17.21 -2.92
N LYS A 13 -36.90 16.82 -1.89
CA LYS A 13 -36.35 16.37 -0.59
C LYS A 13 -35.53 15.07 -0.75
N HIS A 14 -36.00 14.15 -1.60
CA HIS A 14 -35.28 12.89 -1.87
C HIS A 14 -33.99 13.16 -2.66
N HIS A 15 -34.07 14.02 -3.68
CA HIS A 15 -32.90 14.42 -4.48
C HIS A 15 -31.87 15.19 -3.63
N LYS A 16 -32.31 16.09 -2.74
CA LYS A 16 -31.43 16.84 -1.84
C LYS A 16 -30.80 15.94 -0.76
N ARG A 17 -31.51 14.88 -0.28
CA ARG A 17 -30.91 13.86 0.60
C ARG A 17 -29.87 13.03 -0.13
N ASN A 18 -30.13 12.60 -1.37
CA ASN A 18 -29.18 11.86 -2.18
C ASN A 18 -27.93 12.69 -2.52
N LEU A 19 -28.09 13.99 -2.83
CA LEU A 19 -26.96 14.90 -3.04
C LEU A 19 -26.13 15.09 -1.78
N THR A 20 -26.74 15.27 -0.60
CA THR A 20 -26.01 15.39 0.66
C THR A 20 -25.31 14.10 1.09
N THR A 21 -25.91 12.94 0.81
CA THR A 21 -25.28 11.63 1.08
C THR A 21 -24.12 11.38 0.13
N ASN A 22 -24.27 11.70 -1.16
CA ASN A 22 -23.17 11.63 -2.13
C ASN A 22 -22.06 12.64 -1.82
N PHE A 23 -22.37 13.86 -1.36
CA PHE A 23 -21.37 14.84 -0.92
C PHE A 23 -20.59 14.34 0.32
N LYS A 24 -21.27 13.68 1.28
CA LYS A 24 -20.58 13.05 2.43
C LYS A 24 -19.69 11.88 1.99
N LYS A 25 -20.15 11.02 1.06
CA LYS A 25 -19.34 9.93 0.48
C LYS A 25 -18.11 10.46 -0.23
N HIS A 26 -18.26 11.50 -1.07
CA HIS A 26 -17.12 12.13 -1.75
C HIS A 26 -16.16 12.81 -0.76
N ALA A 27 -16.68 13.46 0.29
CA ALA A 27 -15.83 14.07 1.33
C ALA A 27 -15.04 13.02 2.13
N THR A 28 -15.64 11.85 2.41
CA THR A 28 -14.96 10.76 3.13
C THR A 28 -13.93 10.07 2.23
N LEU A 29 -14.28 9.81 0.96
CA LEU A 29 -13.34 9.26 -0.02
C LEU A 29 -12.19 10.23 -0.34
N SER A 30 -12.48 11.53 -0.47
CA SER A 30 -11.46 12.57 -0.64
C SER A 30 -10.53 12.69 0.57
N LYS A 31 -11.05 12.51 1.80
CA LYS A 31 -10.22 12.44 3.01
C LYS A 31 -9.32 11.20 3.01
N LEU A 32 -9.82 10.05 2.55
CA LEU A 32 -9.03 8.83 2.43
C LEU A 32 -7.94 8.99 1.35
N LEU A 33 -8.28 9.53 0.19
CA LEU A 33 -7.35 9.80 -0.90
C LEU A 33 -6.31 10.86 -0.49
N ALA A 34 -6.70 11.90 0.23
CA ALA A 34 -5.78 12.91 0.76
C ALA A 34 -4.79 12.35 1.81
N LEU A 35 -5.16 11.27 2.51
CA LEU A 35 -4.27 10.56 3.43
C LEU A 35 -3.34 9.57 2.71
N ILE A 36 -3.69 9.16 1.48
CA ILE A 36 -2.90 8.23 0.63
C ILE A 36 -1.93 8.99 -0.28
N GLU A 37 -2.21 10.26 -0.64
CA GLU A 37 -1.33 11.11 -1.44
C GLU A 37 -0.11 11.60 -0.64
N VAL A 38 0.82 10.70 -0.32
CA VAL A 38 2.11 11.03 0.27
C VAL A 38 3.22 10.78 -0.74
N ARG A 39 3.71 11.89 -1.30
CA ARG A 39 4.91 12.11 -2.13
C ARG A 39 4.91 11.62 -3.57
N VAL A 40 4.82 12.59 -4.46
CA VAL A 40 5.49 12.61 -5.77
C VAL A 40 6.70 13.54 -5.62
N PRO A 41 7.90 13.20 -6.13
CA PRO A 41 9.03 14.13 -6.19
C PRO A 41 8.64 15.30 -7.12
N THR A 42 8.67 16.52 -6.60
CA THR A 42 8.42 17.72 -7.40
C THR A 42 9.67 18.06 -8.18
N ASP A 43 9.72 17.68 -9.43
CA ASP A 43 10.46 18.44 -10.43
C ASP A 43 9.45 19.33 -11.22
N ARG A 44 9.87 20.57 -11.30
CA ARG A 44 9.30 21.83 -11.76
C ARG A 44 8.28 21.78 -12.93
N ASN A 45 7.29 22.64 -12.80
CA ASN A 45 6.34 23.19 -13.80
C ASN A 45 4.98 22.50 -13.94
N LEU A 46 4.03 22.93 -13.10
CA LEU A 46 2.62 23.00 -13.53
C LEU A 46 1.96 24.18 -12.80
N SER A 47 1.86 25.27 -13.53
CA SER A 47 0.93 26.37 -13.24
C SER A 47 -0.47 25.99 -13.74
N SER A 48 -1.45 26.33 -12.95
CA SER A 48 -2.89 26.37 -13.26
C SER A 48 -3.71 25.07 -13.11
N CYS A 49 -4.30 24.89 -11.92
CA CYS A 49 -5.68 24.45 -11.79
C CYS A 49 -6.26 25.00 -10.47
N SER A 50 -7.26 25.83 -10.60
CA SER A 50 -7.95 26.55 -9.56
C SER A 50 -9.00 25.69 -8.84
N GLY A 51 -9.03 25.75 -7.52
CA GLY A 51 -10.24 25.61 -6.74
C GLY A 51 -10.41 24.38 -5.84
N ILE A 52 -9.55 24.19 -4.84
CA ILE A 52 -9.89 23.49 -3.58
C ILE A 52 -9.07 24.17 -2.47
N ASN A 53 -9.70 24.43 -1.34
CA ASN A 53 -9.16 25.21 -0.23
C ASN A 53 -7.96 24.50 0.42
N SER A 54 -6.76 24.80 -0.08
CA SER A 54 -5.47 24.11 0.18
C SER A 54 -4.77 24.56 1.47
N ARG A 55 -5.35 25.49 2.25
CA ARG A 55 -4.64 26.08 3.41
C ARG A 55 -4.37 25.10 4.54
N SER A 56 -5.31 24.23 4.91
CA SER A 56 -5.09 23.27 6.01
C SER A 56 -4.10 22.15 5.67
N TYR A 57 -3.95 21.82 4.40
CA TYR A 57 -3.03 20.78 3.93
C TYR A 57 -1.59 21.31 3.85
N ILE A 58 -1.44 22.54 3.38
CA ILE A 58 -0.15 23.24 3.30
C ILE A 58 0.41 23.50 4.72
N ASP A 59 -0.43 23.76 5.71
CA ASP A 59 0.00 24.00 7.08
C ASP A 59 0.50 22.72 7.77
N CYS A 60 -0.12 21.56 7.53
CA CYS A 60 0.41 20.28 8.01
C CYS A 60 1.72 19.89 7.31
N TYR A 61 1.84 20.18 6.01
CA TYR A 61 3.04 19.89 5.25
C TYR A 61 4.20 20.83 5.65
N ARG A 62 3.90 22.10 5.85
CA ARG A 62 4.87 23.11 6.33
C ARG A 62 5.40 22.80 7.73
N LEU A 63 4.54 22.36 8.64
CA LEU A 63 4.92 21.91 9.97
C LEU A 63 5.84 20.67 9.93
N ALA A 64 5.55 19.72 9.03
CA ALA A 64 6.39 18.54 8.85
C ALA A 64 7.75 18.88 8.19
N GLU A 65 7.78 19.81 7.22
CA GLU A 65 9.01 20.29 6.60
C GLU A 65 9.85 21.20 7.52
N GLU A 66 9.21 22.10 8.27
CA GLU A 66 9.91 22.93 9.26
C GLU A 66 10.51 22.08 10.38
N GLN A 67 9.84 21.00 10.77
CA GLN A 67 10.37 20.03 11.73
C GLN A 67 11.52 19.20 11.15
N ARG A 68 11.48 18.92 9.86
CA ARG A 68 12.55 18.26 9.10
C ARG A 68 13.77 19.16 8.92
N HIS A 69 13.59 20.43 8.52
CA HIS A 69 14.70 21.38 8.42
C HIS A 69 15.38 21.66 9.76
N LYS A 70 14.61 21.80 10.83
CA LYS A 70 15.15 21.91 12.19
C LYS A 70 15.93 20.67 12.64
N ASN A 71 15.53 19.47 12.15
CA ASN A 71 16.25 18.24 12.43
C ASN A 71 17.50 18.08 11.54
N CYS A 72 17.48 18.58 10.28
CA CYS A 72 18.66 18.56 9.39
C CYS A 72 19.72 19.60 9.76
N GLU A 73 19.34 20.81 10.14
CA GLU A 73 20.31 21.82 10.63
C GLU A 73 21.00 21.43 11.95
N ALA A 74 20.35 20.52 12.72
CA ALA A 74 20.96 19.92 13.92
C ALA A 74 21.92 18.76 13.62
N MET A 75 22.03 18.30 12.36
CA MET A 75 22.83 17.12 11.98
C MET A 75 24.26 17.42 11.53
N GLU A 76 24.68 18.68 11.41
CA GLU A 76 26.06 19.04 11.03
C GLU A 76 27.08 19.05 12.17
N GLY A 77 26.77 18.48 13.29
CA GLY A 77 27.75 18.41 14.37
C GLY A 77 27.39 17.57 15.56
N ASP A 78 27.34 16.29 15.47
CA ASP A 78 27.44 15.30 16.56
C ASP A 78 26.45 14.14 16.43
N GLU A 79 26.94 12.94 16.14
CA GLU A 79 26.23 11.66 16.30
C GLU A 79 25.63 11.49 17.71
N TYR A 80 26.19 12.17 18.69
CA TYR A 80 25.73 12.25 20.08
C TYR A 80 24.36 12.90 20.24
N LYS A 81 24.06 13.98 19.45
CA LYS A 81 22.72 14.61 19.47
C LYS A 81 21.66 13.72 18.84
N CYS A 82 22.03 12.90 17.85
CA CYS A 82 21.12 11.93 17.22
C CYS A 82 20.69 10.83 18.20
N ALA A 83 21.60 10.27 18.99
CA ALA A 83 21.29 9.24 19.98
C ALA A 83 20.37 9.80 21.10
N SER A 84 20.66 11.02 21.58
CA SER A 84 19.82 11.70 22.57
C SER A 84 18.42 12.03 22.01
N ALA A 85 18.33 12.48 20.75
CA ALA A 85 17.06 12.78 20.08
C ALA A 85 16.21 11.52 19.86
N ALA A 86 16.82 10.38 19.54
CA ALA A 86 16.13 9.10 19.41
C ALA A 86 15.51 8.65 20.76
N VAL A 87 16.27 8.74 21.86
CA VAL A 87 15.80 8.44 23.20
C VAL A 87 14.68 9.38 23.63
N ASP A 88 14.79 10.67 23.32
CA ASP A 88 13.77 11.67 23.66
C ASP A 88 12.49 11.53 22.80
N SER A 89 12.61 11.11 21.53
CA SER A 89 11.48 10.81 20.64
C SER A 89 10.72 9.57 21.11
N VAL A 90 11.42 8.47 21.40
CA VAL A 90 10.81 7.27 21.99
C VAL A 90 10.15 7.61 23.32
N SER A 91 10.77 8.41 24.17
CA SER A 91 10.21 8.83 25.48
C SER A 91 8.96 9.72 25.31
N LYS A 92 8.90 10.59 24.30
CA LYS A 92 7.71 11.42 24.00
C LYS A 92 6.52 10.60 23.51
N ILE A 93 6.77 9.66 22.58
CA ILE A 93 5.71 8.77 22.04
C ILE A 93 5.14 7.90 23.15
N LEU A 94 6.01 7.43 24.04
CA LEU A 94 5.64 6.58 25.17
C LEU A 94 4.89 7.36 26.26
N LYS A 95 5.14 8.67 26.43
CA LYS A 95 4.37 9.53 27.36
C LYS A 95 2.94 9.76 26.90
N ASN A 96 2.69 9.81 25.59
CA ASN A 96 1.36 9.97 25.03
C ASN A 96 0.51 8.68 25.13
N ASN A 97 1.14 7.52 25.18
CA ASN A 97 0.49 6.21 25.32
C ASN A 97 0.43 5.73 26.80
N ARG A 98 -0.12 6.52 27.70
CA ARG A 98 -0.08 6.32 29.18
C ARG A 98 -0.70 5.03 29.75
N LYS A 99 -1.20 4.10 28.95
CA LYS A 99 -1.92 2.90 29.42
C LYS A 99 -1.23 1.55 29.20
N SER A 100 -0.03 1.47 28.60
CA SER A 100 0.65 0.19 28.39
C SER A 100 1.86 0.01 29.32
N SER A 101 2.05 -1.23 29.79
CA SER A 101 3.22 -1.63 30.60
C SER A 101 4.56 -1.45 29.87
N ILE A 102 4.56 -1.45 28.55
CA ILE A 102 5.70 -1.18 27.65
C ILE A 102 6.23 0.25 27.85
N THR A 103 5.34 1.22 28.03
CA THR A 103 5.65 2.64 28.22
C THR A 103 6.49 2.90 29.47
N ARG A 104 6.19 2.22 30.60
CA ARG A 104 6.99 2.34 31.82
C ARG A 104 8.39 1.78 31.66
N LEU A 105 8.50 0.62 31.01
CA LEU A 105 9.77 -0.09 30.86
C LEU A 105 10.80 0.70 30.04
N LEU A 106 10.37 1.31 28.94
CA LEU A 106 11.25 2.10 28.07
C LEU A 106 11.65 3.45 28.69
N ASN A 107 10.76 4.08 29.48
CA ASN A 107 11.09 5.32 30.22
C ASN A 107 12.16 5.13 31.29
N ASP A 108 12.16 3.98 31.99
CA ASP A 108 13.15 3.71 33.02
C ASP A 108 14.52 3.38 32.42
N THR A 109 14.53 2.72 31.24
CA THR A 109 15.77 2.43 30.48
C THR A 109 16.38 3.70 29.88
N ALA A 110 15.55 4.61 29.33
CA ALA A 110 16.01 5.86 28.72
C ALA A 110 16.67 6.82 29.72
N LYS A 111 16.26 6.80 31.00
CA LYS A 111 16.88 7.63 32.06
C LYS A 111 18.26 7.13 32.45
N GLY A 112 18.50 5.81 32.43
CA GLY A 112 19.80 5.20 32.78
C GLY A 112 20.86 5.43 31.70
N LEU A 113 20.45 5.49 30.43
CA LEU A 113 21.37 5.59 29.29
C LEU A 113 22.06 6.97 29.14
N LYS A 114 21.46 8.06 29.63
CA LYS A 114 22.08 9.41 29.56
C LYS A 114 23.44 9.51 30.25
N HIS A 115 23.77 8.64 31.18
CA HIS A 115 25.01 8.70 31.96
C HIS A 115 26.16 7.88 31.36
N VAL A 116 25.88 6.87 30.54
CA VAL A 116 26.89 5.91 30.04
C VAL A 116 27.56 6.41 28.73
N TYR A 117 26.92 7.31 27.99
CA TYR A 117 27.35 7.70 26.63
C TYR A 117 28.44 8.79 26.56
N GLN A 118 28.95 9.25 27.68
CA GLN A 118 29.95 10.32 27.67
C GLN A 118 31.38 9.87 27.29
N LEU A 119 31.68 8.58 27.13
CA LEU A 119 33.05 8.06 27.05
C LEU A 119 33.40 7.13 25.86
N SER A 120 32.46 6.78 24.98
CA SER A 120 32.76 5.95 23.79
C SER A 120 31.70 6.17 22.71
N HIS A 121 32.07 6.07 21.42
CA HIS A 121 31.12 6.08 20.28
C HIS A 121 30.55 4.67 20.08
N PRO A 122 29.41 4.32 20.71
CA PRO A 122 28.83 2.98 20.59
C PRO A 122 28.21 2.81 19.19
N SER A 123 28.33 1.60 18.63
CA SER A 123 27.65 1.27 17.37
C SER A 123 26.12 1.29 17.52
N GLN A 124 25.39 1.39 16.39
CA GLN A 124 23.92 1.34 16.42
C GLN A 124 23.40 0.05 17.06
N GLU A 125 24.08 -1.06 16.85
CA GLU A 125 23.75 -2.34 17.49
C GLU A 125 23.97 -2.30 19.00
N ASP A 126 25.01 -1.62 19.49
CA ASP A 126 25.26 -1.46 20.93
C ASP A 126 24.16 -0.63 21.59
N LEU A 127 23.78 0.47 20.96
CA LEU A 127 22.68 1.33 21.39
C LEU A 127 21.36 0.55 21.45
N THR A 128 21.06 -0.22 20.41
CA THR A 128 19.85 -1.04 20.35
C THR A 128 19.86 -2.12 21.44
N TYR A 129 20.99 -2.83 21.63
CA TYR A 129 21.13 -3.80 22.71
C TYR A 129 20.85 -3.18 24.08
N ASP A 130 21.45 -2.03 24.38
CA ASP A 130 21.30 -1.35 25.67
C ASP A 130 19.85 -0.87 25.92
N LEU A 131 19.11 -0.47 24.87
CA LEU A 131 17.68 -0.11 24.95
C LEU A 131 16.79 -1.28 25.36
N PHE A 132 17.15 -2.51 24.98
CA PHE A 132 16.33 -3.69 25.17
C PHE A 132 16.84 -4.66 26.25
N LYS A 133 17.84 -4.24 27.04
CA LYS A 133 18.34 -5.00 28.20
C LYS A 133 17.21 -5.39 29.14
N CYS A 134 17.31 -6.59 29.66
CA CYS A 134 16.39 -7.09 30.68
C CYS A 134 16.77 -6.56 32.06
N SER A 135 15.86 -5.90 32.78
CA SER A 135 16.11 -5.36 34.09
C SER A 135 16.44 -6.46 35.16
N LYS A 136 15.95 -7.71 34.95
CA LYS A 136 16.23 -8.85 35.83
C LYS A 136 17.51 -9.61 35.47
N LYS A 137 17.98 -9.49 34.23
CA LYS A 137 19.17 -10.11 33.67
C LYS A 137 19.92 -9.07 32.81
N PRO A 138 20.74 -8.22 33.44
CA PRO A 138 21.33 -7.06 32.73
C PRO A 138 22.34 -7.43 31.63
N GLU A 139 22.79 -8.68 31.60
CA GLU A 139 23.67 -9.21 30.54
C GLU A 139 22.90 -9.75 29.34
N GLU A 140 21.55 -9.71 29.39
CA GLU A 140 20.67 -10.18 28.31
C GLU A 140 19.73 -9.08 27.84
N ALA A 141 19.43 -9.06 26.52
CA ALA A 141 18.45 -8.18 25.92
C ALA A 141 17.31 -8.99 25.28
N SER A 142 16.10 -8.44 25.29
CA SER A 142 14.91 -9.08 24.76
C SER A 142 14.66 -8.70 23.29
N LEU A 143 14.84 -9.64 22.38
CA LEU A 143 14.51 -9.47 20.96
C LEU A 143 12.99 -9.39 20.75
N GLY A 144 12.20 -10.15 21.51
CA GLY A 144 10.73 -10.07 21.46
C GLY A 144 10.18 -8.69 21.84
N LYS A 145 10.83 -7.99 22.79
CA LYS A 145 10.46 -6.58 23.08
C LYS A 145 10.80 -5.64 21.92
N LEU A 146 11.95 -5.82 21.28
CA LEU A 146 12.30 -5.05 20.10
C LEU A 146 11.25 -5.24 19.01
N LEU A 147 10.89 -6.48 18.67
CA LEU A 147 9.87 -6.77 17.66
C LEU A 147 8.50 -6.16 18.03
N SER A 148 8.12 -6.20 19.30
CA SER A 148 6.89 -5.55 19.79
C SER A 148 6.91 -4.03 19.59
N VAL A 149 8.07 -3.40 19.79
CA VAL A 149 8.26 -1.96 19.52
C VAL A 149 8.17 -1.68 18.01
N LEU A 150 8.87 -2.43 17.17
CA LEU A 150 8.79 -2.28 15.71
C LEU A 150 7.34 -2.41 15.21
N ARG A 151 6.60 -3.39 15.73
CA ARG A 151 5.16 -3.56 15.43
C ARG A 151 4.33 -2.34 15.82
N SER A 152 4.64 -1.67 16.93
CA SER A 152 3.93 -0.46 17.35
C SER A 152 4.14 0.74 16.41
N PHE A 153 5.20 0.71 15.61
CA PHE A 153 5.47 1.67 14.53
C PHE A 153 4.97 1.18 13.16
N GLY A 154 4.27 0.04 13.10
CA GLY A 154 3.72 -0.51 11.87
C GLY A 154 4.64 -1.47 11.12
N ILE A 155 5.87 -1.71 11.59
CA ILE A 155 6.79 -2.70 10.99
C ILE A 155 6.42 -4.08 11.50
N ARG A 156 5.96 -4.96 10.62
CA ARG A 156 5.46 -6.30 10.95
C ARG A 156 6.61 -7.31 11.02
N GLU A 157 6.43 -8.39 11.77
CA GLU A 157 7.41 -9.50 11.86
C GLU A 157 7.60 -10.24 10.52
N ASP A 158 6.56 -10.26 9.67
CA ASP A 158 6.62 -10.84 8.32
C ASP A 158 7.22 -9.87 7.27
N ASP A 159 7.81 -8.75 7.69
CA ASP A 159 8.54 -7.85 6.80
C ASP A 159 9.79 -8.58 6.23
N PRO A 160 9.96 -8.66 4.90
CA PRO A 160 11.09 -9.37 4.29
C PRO A 160 12.45 -8.91 4.80
N ARG A 161 12.60 -7.64 5.19
CA ARG A 161 13.83 -7.06 5.73
C ARG A 161 14.17 -7.57 7.14
N LEU A 162 13.18 -8.10 7.88
CA LEU A 162 13.37 -8.73 9.19
C LEU A 162 13.58 -10.24 9.11
N LYS A 163 13.42 -10.86 7.92
CA LYS A 163 13.47 -12.32 7.74
C LYS A 163 14.69 -12.96 8.44
N HIS A 164 15.87 -12.44 8.17
CA HIS A 164 17.10 -12.99 8.77
C HIS A 164 17.15 -12.81 10.30
N THR A 165 16.66 -11.68 10.80
CA THR A 165 16.55 -11.44 12.27
C THR A 165 15.63 -12.47 12.90
N ILE A 166 14.49 -12.78 12.29
CA ILE A 166 13.53 -13.76 12.77
C ILE A 166 14.09 -15.20 12.69
N GLU A 167 14.72 -15.54 11.56
CA GLU A 167 15.36 -16.86 11.38
C GLU A 167 16.43 -17.11 12.43
N LYS A 168 17.31 -16.13 12.66
CA LYS A 168 18.35 -16.22 13.72
C LYS A 168 17.78 -16.30 15.13
N MET A 169 16.69 -15.58 15.39
CA MET A 169 15.98 -15.66 16.66
C MET A 169 15.50 -17.10 16.93
N HIS A 170 14.86 -17.71 15.93
CA HIS A 170 14.39 -19.10 16.05
C HIS A 170 15.54 -20.10 16.20
N GLU A 171 16.68 -19.90 15.52
CA GLU A 171 17.86 -20.73 15.71
C GLU A 171 18.34 -20.72 17.17
N TYR A 172 18.34 -19.54 17.81
CA TYR A 172 18.74 -19.42 19.22
C TYR A 172 17.66 -19.93 20.18
N GLU A 173 16.38 -19.77 19.88
CA GLU A 173 15.27 -20.32 20.67
C GLU A 173 15.33 -21.86 20.74
N LEU A 174 15.64 -22.51 19.60
CA LEU A 174 15.79 -23.97 19.53
C LEU A 174 16.99 -24.52 20.34
N GLN A 175 17.96 -23.67 20.67
CA GLN A 175 19.15 -24.07 21.49
C GLN A 175 18.90 -23.93 22.98
N ILE A 176 17.80 -23.29 23.40
CA ILE A 176 17.45 -23.10 24.81
C ILE A 176 16.49 -24.23 25.19
N GLU A 177 17.01 -25.25 25.92
CA GLU A 177 16.26 -26.44 26.37
C GLU A 177 15.25 -26.18 27.50
N ASP A 178 15.13 -24.97 28.01
CA ASP A 178 14.25 -24.65 29.15
C ASP A 178 12.89 -24.08 28.67
N ASP A 179 11.83 -24.55 29.36
CA ASP A 179 10.41 -24.21 29.28
C ASP A 179 10.12 -22.71 29.58
N CYS A 180 10.93 -21.83 29.03
CA CYS A 180 10.87 -20.40 29.27
C CYS A 180 9.93 -19.76 28.24
N ASP A 181 8.97 -18.98 28.70
CA ASP A 181 7.98 -18.22 27.94
C ASP A 181 8.62 -17.61 26.66
N THR A 182 8.40 -18.26 25.51
CA THR A 182 8.97 -17.95 24.18
C THR A 182 8.76 -16.49 23.73
N ARG A 183 7.88 -15.76 24.43
CA ARG A 183 7.54 -14.35 24.12
C ARG A 183 8.67 -13.35 24.39
N HIS A 184 9.78 -13.74 25.03
CA HIS A 184 10.81 -12.78 25.42
C HIS A 184 12.15 -12.96 24.74
N CYS A 185 12.45 -14.09 24.13
CA CYS A 185 13.74 -14.44 23.53
C CYS A 185 14.90 -13.58 24.08
N LEU A 186 15.44 -14.00 25.23
CA LEU A 186 16.52 -13.29 25.93
C LEU A 186 17.87 -13.74 25.34
N LEU A 187 18.63 -12.82 24.79
CA LEU A 187 19.89 -13.07 24.11
C LEU A 187 21.03 -12.28 24.79
N ASN A 188 22.22 -12.87 24.88
CA ASN A 188 23.41 -12.13 25.29
C ASN A 188 23.81 -11.11 24.23
N LYS A 189 24.73 -10.20 24.58
CA LYS A 189 25.12 -9.07 23.69
C LYS A 189 25.59 -9.53 22.30
N LYS A 190 26.36 -10.62 22.23
CA LYS A 190 26.88 -11.14 20.95
C LYS A 190 25.75 -11.69 20.07
N GLN A 191 24.91 -12.55 20.62
CA GLN A 191 23.77 -13.16 19.94
C GLN A 191 22.76 -12.10 19.45
N PHE A 192 22.41 -11.15 20.33
CA PHE A 192 21.48 -10.07 20.00
C PHE A 192 21.98 -9.22 18.83
N LYS A 193 23.25 -8.79 18.86
CA LYS A 193 23.87 -8.04 17.77
C LYS A 193 23.93 -8.84 16.48
N GLU A 194 24.19 -10.13 16.54
CA GLU A 194 24.19 -11.01 15.36
C GLU A 194 22.82 -11.08 14.71
N CYS A 195 21.74 -11.19 15.51
CA CYS A 195 20.37 -11.18 15.00
C CYS A 195 20.00 -9.87 14.30
N ILE A 196 20.30 -8.71 14.91
CA ILE A 196 19.81 -7.42 14.42
C ILE A 196 20.66 -6.78 13.34
N ARG A 197 21.93 -7.18 13.18
CA ARG A 197 22.89 -6.56 12.24
C ARG A 197 22.37 -6.44 10.81
N PRO A 198 21.75 -7.45 10.19
CA PRO A 198 21.24 -7.33 8.81
C PRO A 198 20.11 -6.32 8.65
N SER A 199 19.34 -6.07 9.71
CA SER A 199 18.18 -5.20 9.74
C SER A 199 18.43 -3.89 10.50
N ILE A 200 19.68 -3.60 10.87
CA ILE A 200 20.01 -2.50 11.80
C ILE A 200 19.56 -1.13 11.27
N ASN A 201 19.64 -0.89 9.97
CA ASN A 201 19.22 0.38 9.37
C ASN A 201 17.71 0.61 9.56
N LEU A 202 16.88 -0.39 9.26
CA LEU A 202 15.43 -0.33 9.48
C LEU A 202 15.10 -0.16 10.97
N ILE A 203 15.76 -0.92 11.84
CA ILE A 203 15.57 -0.84 13.29
C ILE A 203 15.94 0.56 13.79
N ALA A 204 17.09 1.07 13.41
CA ALA A 204 17.56 2.39 13.82
C ALA A 204 16.64 3.52 13.29
N GLN A 205 16.20 3.44 12.03
CA GLN A 205 15.24 4.37 11.44
C GLN A 205 13.91 4.36 12.22
N THR A 206 13.39 3.18 12.53
CA THR A 206 12.15 3.02 13.30
C THR A 206 12.29 3.59 14.71
N LEU A 207 13.38 3.28 15.41
CA LEU A 207 13.61 3.76 16.78
C LEU A 207 13.84 5.27 16.84
N ARG A 208 14.38 5.89 15.80
CA ARG A 208 14.47 7.35 15.65
C ARG A 208 13.15 8.01 15.27
N ASN A 209 12.09 7.21 15.01
CA ASN A 209 10.81 7.70 14.51
C ASN A 209 10.92 8.45 13.16
N ASP A 210 11.83 7.99 12.32
CA ASP A 210 12.14 8.57 11.00
C ASP A 210 11.50 7.73 9.88
N LEU A 211 10.26 7.30 10.12
CA LEU A 211 9.40 6.63 9.14
C LEU A 211 8.45 7.65 8.49
N ILE A 212 7.89 7.29 7.34
CA ILE A 212 6.99 8.15 6.55
C ILE A 212 5.83 8.69 7.40
N ILE A 213 5.28 7.87 8.30
CA ILE A 213 4.22 8.28 9.22
C ILE A 213 4.73 8.19 10.66
N PRO A 214 5.27 9.28 11.22
CA PRO A 214 5.83 9.28 12.57
C PRO A 214 4.78 9.00 13.65
N CYS A 215 3.58 9.56 13.54
CA CYS A 215 2.48 9.37 14.51
C CYS A 215 1.60 8.16 14.10
N TRP A 216 2.23 6.99 13.91
CA TRP A 216 1.55 5.79 13.39
C TRP A 216 0.30 5.40 14.17
N GLY A 217 0.33 5.47 15.51
CA GLY A 217 -0.82 5.14 16.35
C GLY A 217 -2.03 6.07 16.15
N GLU A 218 -1.80 7.37 16.00
CA GLU A 218 -2.86 8.35 15.73
C GLU A 218 -3.41 8.18 14.31
N PHE A 219 -2.52 7.97 13.34
CA PHE A 219 -2.90 7.71 11.95
C PHE A 219 -3.80 6.47 11.85
N THR A 220 -3.38 5.34 12.43
CA THR A 220 -4.14 4.08 12.36
C THR A 220 -5.45 4.15 13.12
N ALA A 221 -5.51 4.89 14.26
CA ALA A 221 -6.77 5.16 14.96
C ALA A 221 -7.75 5.93 14.07
N LYS A 222 -7.28 6.94 13.33
CA LYS A 222 -8.12 7.71 12.41
C LYS A 222 -8.59 6.89 11.21
N ILE A 223 -7.71 6.04 10.66
CA ILE A 223 -8.09 5.08 9.61
C ILE A 223 -9.15 4.10 10.12
N LYS A 224 -9.03 3.64 11.37
CA LYS A 224 -10.01 2.74 11.98
C LYS A 224 -11.40 3.40 12.11
N GLU A 225 -11.45 4.66 12.55
CA GLU A 225 -12.72 5.43 12.58
C GLU A 225 -13.39 5.48 11.20
N ILE A 226 -12.60 5.83 10.14
CA ILE A 226 -13.11 5.90 8.77
C ILE A 226 -13.57 4.52 8.29
N PHE A 227 -12.81 3.46 8.61
CA PHE A 227 -13.18 2.08 8.28
C PHE A 227 -14.54 1.71 8.89
N ASP A 228 -14.76 2.04 10.19
CA ASP A 228 -15.99 1.73 10.90
C ASP A 228 -17.18 2.57 10.40
N GLU A 229 -16.96 3.85 10.06
CA GLU A 229 -17.99 4.68 9.42
C GLU A 229 -18.43 4.09 8.08
N CYS A 230 -17.47 3.68 7.25
CA CYS A 230 -17.74 3.11 5.92
C CYS A 230 -18.40 1.72 5.99
N ALA A 231 -18.09 0.93 7.02
CA ALA A 231 -18.68 -0.40 7.22
C ALA A 231 -20.20 -0.34 7.41
N ASN A 232 -20.75 0.80 7.88
CA ASN A 232 -22.17 1.01 8.07
C ASN A 232 -22.90 1.50 6.79
N ILE A 233 -22.21 1.66 5.66
CA ILE A 233 -22.78 2.11 4.40
C ILE A 233 -23.16 0.90 3.56
N HIS A 234 -24.43 0.52 3.58
CA HIS A 234 -24.95 -0.66 2.87
C HIS A 234 -25.67 -0.32 1.55
N GLU A 235 -25.56 0.93 1.09
CA GLU A 235 -26.12 1.37 -0.18
C GLU A 235 -25.24 0.90 -1.34
N GLY A 236 -25.78 0.07 -2.19
CA GLY A 236 -25.08 -0.47 -3.36
C GLY A 236 -25.34 -1.95 -3.55
N LYS A 237 -24.73 -2.52 -4.57
CA LYS A 237 -24.83 -3.93 -4.93
C LYS A 237 -23.45 -4.45 -5.30
N VAL A 238 -23.22 -5.74 -5.11
CA VAL A 238 -22.03 -6.40 -5.65
C VAL A 238 -22.04 -6.31 -7.18
N ALA A 239 -20.86 -6.32 -7.79
CA ALA A 239 -20.72 -6.39 -9.24
C ALA A 239 -21.44 -7.65 -9.77
N ASN A 240 -22.25 -7.48 -10.82
CA ASN A 240 -23.09 -8.56 -11.38
C ASN A 240 -22.96 -8.66 -12.90
N TYR A 241 -21.94 -8.05 -13.48
CA TYR A 241 -21.73 -8.12 -14.94
C TYR A 241 -21.22 -9.49 -15.41
N ILE A 242 -20.69 -10.33 -14.49
CA ILE A 242 -20.47 -11.76 -14.68
C ILE A 242 -21.04 -12.56 -13.50
N PRO A 243 -21.53 -13.81 -13.73
CA PRO A 243 -22.18 -14.62 -12.70
C PRO A 243 -21.33 -14.87 -11.45
N GLN A 244 -20.01 -15.06 -11.59
CA GLN A 244 -19.11 -15.35 -10.47
C GLN A 244 -18.98 -14.17 -9.52
N LEU A 245 -18.95 -12.95 -10.01
CA LEU A 245 -18.91 -11.74 -9.16
C LEU A 245 -20.25 -11.52 -8.43
N ALA A 246 -21.37 -11.85 -9.05
CA ALA A 246 -22.71 -11.74 -8.46
C ALA A 246 -22.88 -12.64 -7.21
N ARG A 247 -22.04 -13.67 -7.05
CA ARG A 247 -22.08 -14.63 -5.93
C ARG A 247 -21.24 -14.20 -4.73
N VAL A 248 -20.49 -13.09 -4.85
CA VAL A 248 -19.65 -12.61 -3.75
C VAL A 248 -20.52 -12.12 -2.59
N ASP A 249 -20.12 -12.47 -1.36
CA ASP A 249 -20.82 -12.03 -0.15
C ASP A 249 -20.72 -10.50 -0.02
N PRO A 250 -21.86 -9.76 -0.06
CA PRO A 250 -21.89 -8.31 0.02
C PRO A 250 -21.43 -7.76 1.38
N LYS A 251 -21.31 -8.61 2.40
CA LYS A 251 -20.84 -8.22 3.76
C LYS A 251 -19.34 -8.16 3.86
N LYS A 252 -18.60 -8.66 2.87
CA LYS A 252 -17.15 -8.61 2.86
C LYS A 252 -16.66 -7.16 2.81
N TRP A 253 -15.91 -6.79 3.82
CA TRP A 253 -15.37 -5.46 3.98
C TRP A 253 -13.95 -5.51 4.54
N GLY A 254 -12.97 -5.02 3.80
CA GLY A 254 -11.56 -5.04 4.18
C GLY A 254 -10.84 -3.80 3.72
N LEU A 255 -9.84 -3.39 4.49
CA LEU A 255 -8.94 -2.29 4.17
C LEU A 255 -7.52 -2.66 4.58
N SER A 256 -6.55 -2.31 3.74
CA SER A 256 -5.14 -2.43 4.07
C SER A 256 -4.38 -1.22 3.54
N ILE A 257 -3.39 -0.78 4.30
CA ILE A 257 -2.48 0.31 3.95
C ILE A 257 -1.05 -0.19 4.12
N CYS A 258 -0.19 0.17 3.17
CA CYS A 258 1.25 -0.02 3.23
C CYS A 258 1.94 1.28 2.81
N THR A 259 2.88 1.77 3.61
CA THR A 259 3.74 2.92 3.25
C THR A 259 4.95 2.43 2.45
N ILE A 260 5.66 3.36 1.79
CA ILE A 260 6.87 3.03 1.01
C ILE A 260 8.02 2.52 1.89
N ASP A 261 8.02 2.79 3.17
CA ASP A 261 8.99 2.26 4.14
C ASP A 261 8.48 1.05 4.93
N GLY A 262 7.31 0.49 4.51
CA GLY A 262 6.81 -0.80 4.97
C GLY A 262 5.96 -0.77 6.23
N GLN A 263 5.50 0.42 6.70
CA GLN A 263 4.50 0.47 7.77
C GLN A 263 3.17 -0.10 7.25
N ARG A 264 2.57 -1.06 7.95
CA ARG A 264 1.35 -1.77 7.50
C ARG A 264 0.27 -1.79 8.56
N VAL A 265 -0.97 -1.58 8.13
CA VAL A 265 -2.18 -1.81 8.91
C VAL A 265 -3.27 -2.42 8.06
N SER A 266 -4.06 -3.32 8.64
CA SER A 266 -5.17 -3.99 7.98
C SER A 266 -6.35 -4.12 8.93
N TYR A 267 -7.57 -3.97 8.38
CA TYR A 267 -8.83 -4.10 9.10
C TYR A 267 -9.82 -4.97 8.33
N GLY A 268 -10.70 -5.67 9.05
CA GLY A 268 -11.75 -6.50 8.46
C GLY A 268 -11.23 -7.67 7.65
N ASP A 269 -11.88 -7.95 6.52
CA ASP A 269 -11.63 -9.10 5.64
C ASP A 269 -10.38 -8.95 4.77
N ALA A 270 -9.34 -8.25 5.25
CA ALA A 270 -8.15 -7.88 4.47
C ALA A 270 -7.33 -9.07 3.93
N ARG A 271 -7.53 -10.28 4.46
CA ARG A 271 -6.87 -11.52 4.02
C ARG A 271 -7.73 -12.43 3.17
N VAL A 272 -8.99 -12.06 2.96
CA VAL A 272 -9.88 -12.82 2.07
C VAL A 272 -9.49 -12.53 0.63
N PRO A 273 -9.18 -13.56 -0.19
CA PRO A 273 -8.83 -13.36 -1.59
C PRO A 273 -9.99 -12.77 -2.41
N PHE A 274 -9.63 -11.94 -3.39
CA PHE A 274 -10.55 -11.39 -4.40
C PHE A 274 -9.85 -11.25 -5.74
N CYS A 275 -10.61 -11.26 -6.84
CA CYS A 275 -10.06 -11.06 -8.18
C CYS A 275 -9.72 -9.59 -8.42
N PHE A 276 -8.57 -9.33 -9.06
CA PHE A 276 -8.13 -7.96 -9.41
C PHE A 276 -9.13 -7.23 -10.30
N GLN A 277 -9.71 -7.94 -11.27
CA GLN A 277 -10.55 -7.31 -12.26
C GLN A 277 -9.87 -6.04 -12.83
N SER A 278 -10.55 -4.91 -12.90
CA SER A 278 -10.00 -3.68 -13.47
C SER A 278 -8.86 -3.01 -12.66
N ILE A 279 -8.59 -3.44 -11.43
CA ILE A 279 -7.39 -3.01 -10.71
C ILE A 279 -6.11 -3.45 -11.45
N SER A 280 -6.17 -4.59 -12.15
CA SER A 280 -5.06 -5.12 -12.97
C SER A 280 -4.55 -4.14 -14.03
N LYS A 281 -5.41 -3.25 -14.55
CA LYS A 281 -5.05 -2.29 -15.62
C LYS A 281 -3.87 -1.40 -15.24
N ALA A 282 -3.86 -0.89 -14.01
CA ALA A 282 -2.79 -0.02 -13.52
C ALA A 282 -1.45 -0.77 -13.44
N PHE A 283 -1.47 -2.00 -12.93
CA PHE A 283 -0.26 -2.83 -12.84
C PHE A 283 0.23 -3.30 -14.19
N ASN A 284 -0.67 -3.73 -15.09
CA ASN A 284 -0.31 -4.13 -16.45
C ASN A 284 0.34 -2.97 -17.21
N TYR A 285 -0.23 -1.76 -17.09
CA TYR A 285 0.36 -0.56 -17.69
C TYR A 285 1.75 -0.27 -17.12
N ALA A 286 1.92 -0.31 -15.79
CA ALA A 286 3.22 -0.09 -15.17
C ALA A 286 4.28 -1.11 -15.64
N ILE A 287 3.91 -2.40 -15.74
CA ILE A 287 4.80 -3.46 -16.22
C ILE A 287 5.20 -3.22 -17.67
N VAL A 288 4.24 -2.91 -18.55
CA VAL A 288 4.53 -2.66 -19.98
C VAL A 288 5.38 -1.40 -20.16
N ALA A 289 5.03 -0.32 -19.45
CA ALA A 289 5.79 0.93 -19.53
C ALA A 289 7.22 0.76 -18.99
N SER A 290 7.41 -0.08 -17.97
CA SER A 290 8.75 -0.43 -17.47
C SER A 290 9.54 -1.30 -18.45
N ASP A 291 8.89 -2.22 -19.18
CA ASP A 291 9.53 -3.18 -20.10
C ASP A 291 9.87 -2.54 -21.45
N LEU A 292 8.96 -1.72 -22.01
CA LEU A 292 9.07 -1.18 -23.38
C LEU A 292 9.34 0.34 -23.43
N GLY A 293 9.21 1.03 -22.31
CA GLY A 293 9.22 2.48 -22.24
C GLY A 293 7.81 3.08 -22.46
N ALA A 294 7.47 4.11 -21.69
CA ALA A 294 6.16 4.77 -21.74
C ALA A 294 5.86 5.35 -23.14
N ASP A 295 6.84 6.00 -23.78
CA ASP A 295 6.70 6.59 -25.12
C ASP A 295 6.31 5.54 -26.17
N PHE A 296 6.90 4.33 -26.09
CA PHE A 296 6.52 3.23 -26.97
C PHE A 296 5.06 2.82 -26.77
N VAL A 297 4.64 2.65 -25.53
CA VAL A 297 3.25 2.27 -25.18
C VAL A 297 2.26 3.32 -25.73
N HIS A 298 2.61 4.59 -25.61
CA HIS A 298 1.76 5.70 -26.07
C HIS A 298 1.72 5.91 -27.58
N ASN A 299 2.47 5.12 -28.36
CA ASN A 299 2.18 4.97 -29.78
C ASN A 299 0.85 4.25 -30.05
N TYR A 300 0.37 3.43 -29.10
CA TYR A 300 -0.82 2.58 -29.24
C TYR A 300 -2.02 3.06 -28.39
N VAL A 301 -1.79 3.77 -27.30
CA VAL A 301 -2.84 4.30 -26.41
C VAL A 301 -2.58 5.77 -26.10
N GLY A 302 -3.64 6.54 -25.93
CA GLY A 302 -3.56 7.95 -25.53
C GLY A 302 -3.29 8.16 -24.05
N HIS A 303 -3.37 9.41 -23.60
CA HIS A 303 -3.16 9.85 -22.21
C HIS A 303 -4.42 10.48 -21.59
N GLU A 304 -5.44 10.76 -22.40
CA GLU A 304 -6.53 11.64 -22.02
C GLU A 304 -7.74 10.86 -21.48
N PRO A 305 -8.51 11.44 -20.56
CA PRO A 305 -9.81 10.89 -20.19
C PRO A 305 -10.72 10.79 -21.41
N SER A 306 -11.48 9.69 -21.54
CA SER A 306 -12.44 9.54 -22.63
C SER A 306 -13.67 10.45 -22.47
N GLY A 307 -13.98 10.90 -21.25
CA GLY A 307 -15.23 11.58 -20.91
C GLY A 307 -16.48 10.68 -21.08
N ARG A 308 -16.29 9.38 -21.27
CA ARG A 308 -17.31 8.37 -21.59
C ARG A 308 -17.22 7.19 -20.64
N LEU A 309 -18.12 6.21 -20.77
CA LEU A 309 -18.07 4.98 -20.00
C LEU A 309 -16.80 4.17 -20.34
N PHE A 310 -16.25 3.49 -19.32
CA PHE A 310 -15.00 2.72 -19.43
C PHE A 310 -15.03 1.59 -20.46
N ASN A 311 -16.22 1.11 -20.85
CA ASN A 311 -16.46 0.03 -21.81
C ASN A 311 -17.19 0.51 -23.07
N GLU A 312 -17.18 1.80 -23.35
CA GLU A 312 -17.79 2.36 -24.57
C GLU A 312 -16.91 2.05 -25.79
N ILE A 313 -17.56 1.79 -26.94
CA ILE A 313 -16.89 1.51 -28.21
C ILE A 313 -16.57 2.85 -28.87
N CYS A 314 -15.42 3.41 -28.55
CA CYS A 314 -14.94 4.67 -29.12
C CYS A 314 -13.41 4.73 -29.10
N LEU A 315 -12.86 5.52 -30.02
CA LEU A 315 -11.44 5.86 -30.10
C LEU A 315 -11.30 7.39 -30.04
N ASP A 316 -10.08 7.85 -29.78
CA ASP A 316 -9.74 9.26 -29.83
C ASP A 316 -9.67 9.80 -31.29
N CYS A 317 -9.38 11.08 -31.46
CA CYS A 317 -9.27 11.71 -32.80
C CYS A 317 -8.08 11.15 -33.63
N ASN A 318 -7.15 10.43 -33.02
CA ASN A 318 -6.00 9.78 -33.68
C ASN A 318 -6.27 8.30 -33.99
N GLY A 319 -7.49 7.81 -33.74
CA GLY A 319 -7.84 6.40 -33.94
C GLY A 319 -7.25 5.46 -32.87
N LYS A 320 -6.92 5.97 -31.69
CA LYS A 320 -6.35 5.19 -30.57
C LYS A 320 -7.33 5.11 -29.40
N PRO A 321 -7.25 4.09 -28.54
CA PRO A 321 -7.89 4.15 -27.21
C PRO A 321 -7.42 5.36 -26.42
N HIS A 322 -8.33 6.07 -25.74
CA HIS A 322 -8.05 7.35 -25.07
C HIS A 322 -6.98 7.24 -23.96
N ASN A 323 -6.96 6.13 -23.21
CA ASN A 323 -5.99 5.91 -22.12
C ASN A 323 -5.89 4.42 -21.74
N PRO A 324 -4.87 4.01 -20.95
CA PRO A 324 -4.64 2.62 -20.56
C PRO A 324 -5.67 2.02 -19.59
N LEU A 325 -6.52 2.85 -18.97
CA LEU A 325 -7.37 2.43 -17.85
C LEU A 325 -8.84 2.20 -18.24
N ILE A 326 -9.24 2.52 -19.48
CA ILE A 326 -10.49 2.06 -20.09
C ILE A 326 -10.29 0.69 -20.75
N ASN A 327 -11.38 -0.08 -20.98
CA ASN A 327 -11.24 -1.44 -21.51
C ASN A 327 -10.47 -1.49 -22.84
N ALA A 328 -10.75 -0.58 -23.77
CA ALA A 328 -10.04 -0.50 -25.04
C ALA A 328 -8.53 -0.39 -24.87
N GLY A 329 -8.08 0.58 -24.06
CA GLY A 329 -6.66 0.78 -23.79
C GLY A 329 -6.02 -0.36 -23.03
N ALA A 330 -6.72 -0.93 -22.05
CA ALA A 330 -6.22 -2.06 -21.25
C ALA A 330 -6.03 -3.33 -22.10
N ILE A 331 -6.91 -3.60 -23.06
CA ILE A 331 -6.76 -4.71 -24.01
C ILE A 331 -5.52 -4.49 -24.89
N ILE A 332 -5.32 -3.27 -25.40
CA ILE A 332 -4.11 -2.94 -26.19
C ILE A 332 -2.85 -3.07 -25.32
N VAL A 333 -2.84 -2.52 -24.09
CA VAL A 333 -1.72 -2.67 -23.15
C VAL A 333 -1.39 -4.14 -22.89
N THR A 334 -2.42 -4.99 -22.72
CA THR A 334 -2.24 -6.44 -22.55
C THR A 334 -1.58 -7.06 -23.78
N SER A 335 -1.95 -6.65 -25.01
CA SER A 335 -1.35 -7.15 -26.25
C SER A 335 0.13 -6.80 -26.42
N LEU A 336 0.60 -5.73 -25.76
CA LEU A 336 2.01 -5.31 -25.74
C LEU A 336 2.87 -6.14 -24.77
N LEU A 337 2.27 -6.83 -23.78
CA LEU A 337 3.02 -7.66 -22.81
C LEU A 337 3.75 -8.81 -23.49
N LYS A 338 5.07 -8.74 -23.57
CA LYS A 338 5.94 -9.76 -24.21
C LYS A 338 5.44 -10.23 -25.58
N MET A 339 5.18 -9.26 -26.46
CA MET A 339 4.78 -9.54 -27.85
C MET A 339 5.69 -10.56 -28.51
N GLY A 340 5.10 -11.43 -29.35
CA GLY A 340 5.83 -12.46 -30.08
C GLY A 340 6.23 -13.68 -29.28
N HIS A 341 6.01 -13.70 -27.95
CA HIS A 341 6.20 -14.88 -27.12
C HIS A 341 4.93 -15.74 -27.10
N LYS A 342 5.09 -17.02 -26.73
CA LYS A 342 3.97 -17.93 -26.52
C LYS A 342 3.10 -17.43 -25.35
N MET A 343 1.81 -17.71 -25.39
CA MET A 343 0.86 -17.23 -24.37
C MET A 343 1.23 -17.70 -22.95
N ALA A 344 1.71 -18.93 -22.79
CA ALA A 344 2.18 -19.44 -21.51
C ALA A 344 3.34 -18.60 -20.94
N ASP A 345 4.33 -18.28 -21.78
CA ASP A 345 5.50 -17.48 -21.37
C ASP A 345 5.10 -16.04 -21.00
N ARG A 346 4.14 -15.48 -21.72
CA ARG A 346 3.57 -14.14 -21.44
C ARG A 346 2.87 -14.15 -20.08
N TYR A 347 2.06 -15.16 -19.80
CA TYR A 347 1.34 -15.31 -18.53
C TYR A 347 2.31 -15.50 -17.36
N ASP A 348 3.30 -16.39 -17.49
CA ASP A 348 4.31 -16.63 -16.44
C ASP A 348 5.15 -15.38 -16.16
N PHE A 349 5.49 -14.61 -17.20
CA PHE A 349 6.18 -13.34 -17.03
C PHE A 349 5.33 -12.37 -16.16
N VAL A 350 4.06 -12.15 -16.52
CA VAL A 350 3.20 -11.21 -15.79
C VAL A 350 2.97 -11.68 -14.36
N LEU A 351 2.68 -12.95 -14.15
CA LEU A 351 2.50 -13.53 -12.82
C LEU A 351 3.75 -13.35 -11.95
N THR A 352 4.94 -13.50 -12.54
CA THR A 352 6.21 -13.25 -11.87
C THR A 352 6.35 -11.78 -11.47
N GLN A 353 5.99 -10.83 -12.36
CA GLN A 353 6.02 -9.40 -12.02
C GLN A 353 5.03 -9.07 -10.89
N TYR A 354 3.80 -9.59 -10.94
CA TYR A 354 2.81 -9.40 -9.87
C TYR A 354 3.31 -9.90 -8.52
N ARG A 355 3.95 -11.07 -8.47
CA ARG A 355 4.56 -11.63 -7.24
C ARG A 355 5.69 -10.74 -6.71
N LYS A 356 6.52 -10.18 -7.59
CA LYS A 356 7.54 -9.20 -7.21
C LYS A 356 6.92 -7.94 -6.64
N LEU A 357 5.95 -7.34 -7.34
CA LEU A 357 5.23 -6.15 -6.88
C LEU A 357 4.56 -6.36 -5.51
N ALA A 358 4.07 -7.57 -5.24
CA ALA A 358 3.46 -7.94 -3.97
C ALA A 358 4.49 -8.26 -2.85
N GLY A 359 5.81 -8.13 -3.11
CA GLY A 359 6.84 -8.47 -2.12
C GLY A 359 6.79 -9.93 -1.66
N GLY A 360 6.40 -10.86 -2.54
CA GLY A 360 6.16 -12.26 -2.22
C GLY A 360 4.79 -12.57 -1.58
N GLY A 361 3.92 -11.55 -1.43
CA GLY A 361 2.56 -11.73 -0.96
C GLY A 361 1.70 -12.59 -1.91
N TYR A 362 0.50 -12.96 -1.45
CA TYR A 362 -0.39 -13.86 -2.19
C TYR A 362 -0.84 -13.29 -3.53
N ILE A 363 -0.54 -14.02 -4.60
CA ILE A 363 -1.08 -13.84 -5.96
C ILE A 363 -1.52 -15.22 -6.47
N GLY A 364 -2.81 -15.39 -6.66
CA GLY A 364 -3.47 -16.60 -7.17
C GLY A 364 -4.15 -16.38 -8.51
N PHE A 365 -4.94 -17.37 -8.93
CA PHE A 365 -5.74 -17.34 -10.16
C PHE A 365 -7.09 -18.02 -9.95
N ASN A 366 -8.17 -17.34 -10.34
CA ASN A 366 -9.53 -17.87 -10.26
C ASN A 366 -10.03 -18.31 -11.63
N ASN A 367 -9.91 -19.60 -11.90
CA ASN A 367 -10.34 -20.16 -13.18
C ASN A 367 -11.85 -20.04 -13.42
N ALA A 368 -12.68 -20.11 -12.37
CA ALA A 368 -14.12 -19.97 -12.53
C ALA A 368 -14.51 -18.55 -12.98
N THR A 369 -13.84 -17.53 -12.42
CA THR A 369 -14.02 -16.14 -12.86
C THR A 369 -13.53 -15.95 -14.29
N PHE A 370 -12.37 -16.50 -14.67
CA PHE A 370 -11.86 -16.45 -16.03
C PHE A 370 -12.84 -17.05 -17.04
N LEU A 371 -13.37 -18.25 -16.76
CA LEU A 371 -14.35 -18.89 -17.65
C LEU A 371 -15.64 -18.07 -17.77
N SER A 372 -16.13 -17.53 -16.65
CA SER A 372 -17.32 -16.68 -16.65
C SER A 372 -17.13 -15.36 -17.43
N GLU A 373 -15.97 -14.73 -17.28
CA GLU A 373 -15.58 -13.52 -18.02
C GLU A 373 -15.56 -13.80 -19.53
N ARG A 374 -14.90 -14.90 -19.93
CA ARG A 374 -14.80 -15.30 -21.34
C ARG A 374 -16.15 -15.61 -21.96
N ASP A 375 -17.03 -16.30 -21.22
CA ASP A 375 -18.34 -16.72 -21.74
C ASP A 375 -19.33 -15.54 -21.91
N THR A 376 -19.10 -14.41 -21.22
CA THR A 376 -20.00 -13.25 -21.25
C THR A 376 -19.35 -12.00 -21.85
N ALA A 377 -18.31 -12.17 -22.65
CA ALA A 377 -17.42 -11.09 -23.11
C ALA A 377 -17.84 -10.36 -24.40
N ASP A 378 -19.08 -10.47 -24.87
CA ASP A 378 -19.56 -9.93 -26.15
C ASP A 378 -19.13 -8.46 -26.36
N ARG A 379 -19.24 -7.62 -25.32
CA ARG A 379 -18.85 -6.22 -25.40
C ARG A 379 -17.36 -6.05 -25.67
N ASN A 380 -16.50 -6.84 -25.03
CA ASN A 380 -15.06 -6.79 -25.22
C ASN A 380 -14.66 -7.33 -26.61
N TYR A 381 -15.33 -8.35 -27.11
CA TYR A 381 -15.14 -8.83 -28.47
C TYR A 381 -15.53 -7.76 -29.50
N ALA A 382 -16.71 -7.15 -29.38
CA ALA A 382 -17.17 -6.07 -30.25
C ALA A 382 -16.17 -4.89 -30.27
N LEU A 383 -15.71 -4.46 -29.09
CA LEU A 383 -14.70 -3.41 -28.93
C LEU A 383 -13.38 -3.81 -29.60
N SER A 384 -12.93 -5.04 -29.44
CA SER A 384 -11.67 -5.53 -30.03
C SER A 384 -11.73 -5.65 -31.54
N TYR A 385 -12.87 -6.06 -32.12
CA TYR A 385 -13.06 -6.03 -33.58
C TYR A 385 -13.05 -4.61 -34.12
N TYR A 386 -13.68 -3.66 -33.43
CA TYR A 386 -13.64 -2.24 -33.80
C TYR A 386 -12.20 -1.70 -33.75
N MET A 387 -11.43 -2.01 -32.71
CA MET A 387 -10.02 -1.64 -32.62
C MET A 387 -9.15 -2.29 -33.69
N LYS A 388 -9.45 -3.55 -34.07
CA LYS A 388 -8.72 -4.26 -35.12
C LYS A 388 -8.98 -3.62 -36.51
N GLU A 389 -10.22 -3.27 -36.80
CA GLU A 389 -10.60 -2.53 -38.03
C GLU A 389 -9.83 -1.21 -38.14
N ASN A 390 -9.62 -0.52 -37.03
CA ASN A 390 -8.88 0.74 -36.94
C ASN A 390 -7.37 0.57 -36.72
N ASN A 391 -6.81 -0.64 -36.89
CA ASN A 391 -5.37 -0.93 -36.80
C ASN A 391 -4.72 -0.52 -35.46
N CYS A 392 -5.46 -0.58 -34.35
CA CYS A 392 -4.94 -0.20 -33.02
C CYS A 392 -3.94 -1.21 -32.46
N PHE A 393 -3.97 -2.47 -32.89
CA PHE A 393 -3.11 -3.53 -32.34
C PHE A 393 -1.70 -3.54 -32.93
N PRO A 394 -0.68 -3.96 -32.16
CA PRO A 394 0.68 -4.09 -32.65
C PRO A 394 0.83 -5.32 -33.57
N GLY A 395 0.71 -5.14 -34.87
CA GLY A 395 0.89 -6.21 -35.87
C GLY A 395 -0.29 -7.18 -35.97
N SER A 396 -0.05 -8.36 -36.56
CA SER A 396 -1.06 -9.40 -36.73
C SER A 396 -1.22 -10.22 -35.44
N ILE A 397 -2.42 -10.21 -34.87
CA ILE A 397 -2.76 -10.89 -33.62
C ILE A 397 -3.97 -11.80 -33.77
N SER A 398 -4.06 -12.82 -32.92
CA SER A 398 -5.27 -13.57 -32.66
C SER A 398 -6.09 -12.84 -31.61
N LEU A 399 -7.19 -12.18 -31.99
CA LEU A 399 -8.06 -11.47 -31.03
C LEU A 399 -8.54 -12.34 -29.89
N ARG A 400 -8.82 -13.62 -30.17
CA ARG A 400 -9.28 -14.56 -29.16
C ARG A 400 -8.22 -14.79 -28.08
N ASP A 401 -6.98 -15.01 -28.52
CA ASP A 401 -5.88 -15.28 -27.59
C ASP A 401 -5.55 -14.03 -26.77
N GLU A 402 -5.59 -12.84 -27.37
CA GLU A 402 -5.35 -11.57 -26.65
C GLU A 402 -6.45 -11.28 -25.63
N LEU A 403 -7.72 -11.56 -25.97
CA LEU A 403 -8.82 -11.40 -25.04
C LEU A 403 -8.79 -12.46 -23.92
N ASP A 404 -8.49 -13.71 -24.24
CA ASP A 404 -8.31 -14.76 -23.23
C ASP A 404 -7.19 -14.34 -22.25
N PHE A 405 -6.10 -13.80 -22.73
CA PHE A 405 -5.01 -13.28 -21.87
C PHE A 405 -5.48 -12.09 -21.02
N TYR A 406 -6.20 -11.15 -21.58
CA TYR A 406 -6.78 -10.03 -20.84
C TYR A 406 -7.72 -10.54 -19.72
N PHE A 407 -8.58 -11.52 -19.98
CA PHE A 407 -9.47 -12.10 -18.99
C PHE A 407 -8.71 -12.89 -17.92
N GLN A 408 -7.63 -13.57 -18.29
CA GLN A 408 -6.73 -14.23 -17.31
C GLN A 408 -6.16 -13.22 -16.33
N LEU A 409 -5.65 -12.07 -16.80
CA LEU A 409 -5.10 -11.03 -15.94
C LEU A 409 -6.17 -10.37 -15.05
N CYS A 410 -7.41 -10.22 -15.52
CA CYS A 410 -8.53 -9.78 -14.71
C CYS A 410 -8.90 -10.80 -13.61
N SER A 411 -8.64 -12.08 -13.86
CA SER A 411 -8.98 -13.20 -12.96
C SER A 411 -7.84 -13.62 -12.03
N LEU A 412 -6.71 -12.90 -12.02
CA LEU A 412 -5.72 -13.03 -10.96
C LEU A 412 -6.35 -12.65 -9.63
N GLU A 413 -5.99 -13.37 -8.57
CA GLU A 413 -6.47 -13.13 -7.21
C GLU A 413 -5.37 -12.55 -6.32
N THR A 414 -5.79 -11.75 -5.37
CA THR A 414 -4.93 -11.19 -4.33
C THR A 414 -5.71 -10.95 -3.04
N THR A 415 -5.03 -10.50 -1.99
CA THR A 415 -5.65 -10.00 -0.75
C THR A 415 -5.47 -8.48 -0.66
N CYS A 416 -6.25 -7.80 0.20
CA CYS A 416 -6.02 -6.38 0.46
C CYS A 416 -4.59 -6.11 0.95
N GLU A 417 -4.03 -7.01 1.77
CA GLU A 417 -2.66 -6.88 2.28
C GLU A 417 -1.63 -6.91 1.15
N SER A 418 -1.71 -7.88 0.24
CA SER A 418 -0.82 -7.98 -0.91
C SER A 418 -1.01 -6.81 -1.89
N ALA A 419 -2.26 -6.42 -2.15
CA ALA A 419 -2.58 -5.28 -3.03
C ALA A 419 -2.04 -3.95 -2.46
N ALA A 420 -2.06 -3.76 -1.14
CA ALA A 420 -1.48 -2.59 -0.49
C ALA A 420 0.04 -2.53 -0.66
N VAL A 421 0.74 -3.67 -0.59
CA VAL A 421 2.18 -3.74 -0.90
C VAL A 421 2.45 -3.40 -2.36
N MET A 422 1.66 -3.95 -3.30
CA MET A 422 1.78 -3.61 -4.72
C MET A 422 1.59 -2.11 -4.97
N ALA A 423 0.63 -1.48 -4.29
CA ALA A 423 0.41 -0.03 -4.38
C ALA A 423 1.60 0.76 -3.80
N ALA A 424 2.16 0.32 -2.67
CA ALA A 424 3.37 0.92 -2.08
C ALA A 424 4.57 0.79 -3.01
N THR A 425 4.74 -0.36 -3.69
CA THR A 425 5.80 -0.56 -4.69
C THR A 425 5.69 0.45 -5.84
N LEU A 426 4.46 0.70 -6.36
CA LEU A 426 4.26 1.75 -7.38
C LEU A 426 4.57 3.15 -6.82
N ALA A 427 4.15 3.44 -5.60
CA ALA A 427 4.43 4.71 -4.93
C ALA A 427 5.94 4.93 -4.68
N ASN A 428 6.70 3.85 -4.53
CA ASN A 428 8.16 3.86 -4.32
C ASN A 428 8.97 3.75 -5.63
N GLY A 429 8.36 4.04 -6.78
CA GLY A 429 9.05 4.02 -8.07
C GLY A 429 9.37 2.62 -8.61
N GLY A 430 8.70 1.58 -8.11
CA GLY A 430 8.86 0.18 -8.55
C GLY A 430 9.76 -0.65 -7.64
N GLU A 431 10.25 -0.10 -6.54
CA GLU A 431 11.05 -0.82 -5.53
C GLU A 431 10.15 -1.31 -4.39
N THR A 432 10.35 -2.60 -4.02
CA THR A 432 9.61 -3.27 -2.94
C THR A 432 10.39 -3.26 -1.63
#